data_7d23fefa8fcdf9f27a428bef58557484
#
_entry.id   7d23fefa8fcdf9f27a428bef58557484
#
_cell.length_a   1.000
_cell.length_b   1.000
_cell.length_c   1.000
_cell.angle_alpha   90.00
_cell.angle_beta   90.00
_cell.angle_gamma   90.00
#
_symmetry.space_group_name_H-M   'P 1'
#
loop_
_entity.id
_entity.type
_entity.pdbx_description
1 polymer ?
#
loop_
_entity_poly.entity_id
_entity_poly.type
_entity_poly.pdbx_seq_one_letter_code
_entity_poly.pdbx_strand_id
1 'polypeptide(L)'
;MAVEETGRGIYEDKITKNMFATEYVYHSIKHEKTVGIIKENDEDGYVEIAEPVGIIAGVTPVTNPTSTTMFKSIIAAKTRNVIVFGFHPSAQKCSVAAATILRDAAVKAGAPENCILWVEEPSILATKLLMNHPDVSLILATGGTGMVKSAYSCGKPALGVGPGNVPCYIDKTAKLQTSVNDLVMSKSFDNGMICASEQAVLVDKDISVSYTHLRAHETRRHL
;
A
#
# COMPACT_ATOMS: atom_id res chain seq x y z
N MET A 1 2.00 12.52 14.09
CA MET A 1 0.98 12.96 13.13
C MET A 1 0.02 11.83 12.72
N ALA A 2 0.43 10.74 12.01
CA ALA A 2 -0.54 9.70 11.57
C ALA A 2 -1.23 8.97 12.75
N VAL A 3 -0.47 8.54 13.77
CA VAL A 3 -1.03 7.90 14.98
C VAL A 3 -1.92 8.86 15.76
N GLU A 4 -1.51 10.10 15.92
CA GLU A 4 -2.29 11.13 16.63
C GLU A 4 -3.61 11.45 15.92
N GLU A 5 -3.60 11.57 14.60
CA GLU A 5 -4.80 11.88 13.84
C GLU A 5 -5.77 10.70 13.74
N THR A 6 -5.25 9.50 13.54
CA THR A 6 -6.09 8.32 13.29
C THR A 6 -6.42 7.52 14.55
N GLY A 7 -5.65 7.70 15.64
CA GLY A 7 -5.71 6.87 16.83
C GLY A 7 -5.28 5.42 16.59
N ARG A 8 -4.50 5.14 15.51
CA ARG A 8 -4.21 3.77 15.04
C ARG A 8 -2.72 3.50 14.91
N GLY A 9 -2.32 2.33 15.40
CA GLY A 9 -0.97 1.80 15.25
C GLY A 9 0.03 2.37 16.23
N ILE A 10 1.31 2.15 15.96
CA ILE A 10 2.45 2.52 16.80
C ILE A 10 3.36 3.47 16.00
N TYR A 11 3.89 4.50 16.63
CA TYR A 11 4.68 5.55 15.97
C TYR A 11 5.93 5.00 15.28
N GLU A 12 6.70 4.17 15.97
CA GLU A 12 7.94 3.56 15.46
C GLU A 12 7.67 2.64 14.27
N ASP A 13 6.58 1.87 14.35
CA ASP A 13 6.17 0.98 13.27
C ASP A 13 5.67 1.75 12.04
N LYS A 14 5.03 2.92 12.24
CA LYS A 14 4.68 3.82 11.13
C LYS A 14 5.92 4.40 10.44
N ILE A 15 6.99 4.70 11.18
CA ILE A 15 8.27 5.10 10.60
C ILE A 15 8.82 3.98 9.72
N THR A 16 8.89 2.76 10.26
CA THR A 16 9.35 1.57 9.52
C THR A 16 8.53 1.35 8.24
N LYS A 17 7.21 1.47 8.30
CA LYS A 17 6.35 1.38 7.11
C LYS A 17 6.63 2.48 6.07
N ASN A 18 6.85 3.70 6.53
CA ASN A 18 7.17 4.81 5.63
C ASN A 18 8.53 4.61 4.95
N MET A 19 9.56 4.14 5.68
CA MET A 19 10.85 3.78 5.11
C MET A 19 10.71 2.67 4.07
N PHE A 20 9.95 1.61 4.39
CA PHE A 20 9.70 0.54 3.45
C PHE A 20 9.00 1.05 2.17
N ALA A 21 7.96 1.86 2.34
CA ALA A 21 7.17 2.40 1.23
C ALA A 21 7.93 3.41 0.35
N THR A 22 9.04 3.96 0.84
CA THR A 22 9.87 4.92 0.10
C THR A 22 11.20 4.33 -0.32
N GLU A 23 12.10 4.09 0.61
CA GLU A 23 13.48 3.69 0.34
C GLU A 23 13.55 2.31 -0.32
N TYR A 24 12.94 1.30 0.30
CA TYR A 24 12.98 -0.07 -0.23
C TYR A 24 12.25 -0.18 -1.57
N VAL A 25 11.08 0.42 -1.69
CA VAL A 25 10.34 0.44 -2.96
C VAL A 25 11.14 1.17 -4.03
N TYR A 26 11.68 2.35 -3.73
CA TYR A 26 12.53 3.08 -4.68
C TYR A 26 13.70 2.22 -5.16
N HIS A 27 14.44 1.58 -4.25
CA HIS A 27 15.57 0.74 -4.61
C HIS A 27 15.16 -0.46 -5.47
N SER A 28 13.99 -1.05 -5.25
CA SER A 28 13.51 -2.17 -6.06
C SER A 28 13.11 -1.77 -7.48
N ILE A 29 12.56 -0.57 -7.67
CA ILE A 29 12.02 -0.16 -8.97
C ILE A 29 12.89 0.85 -9.74
N LYS A 30 13.93 1.44 -9.13
CA LYS A 30 14.70 2.53 -9.75
C LYS A 30 15.34 2.17 -11.09
N HIS A 31 15.71 0.91 -11.28
CA HIS A 31 16.33 0.41 -12.50
C HIS A 31 15.32 -0.15 -13.52
N GLU A 32 14.05 -0.32 -13.12
CA GLU A 32 13.01 -0.77 -14.02
C GLU A 32 12.76 0.29 -15.11
N LYS A 33 12.72 -0.14 -16.36
CA LYS A 33 12.42 0.71 -17.49
C LYS A 33 10.90 0.84 -17.62
N THR A 34 10.36 2.00 -17.27
CA THR A 34 8.91 2.22 -17.16
C THR A 34 8.36 3.24 -18.16
N VAL A 35 9.22 3.77 -19.04
CA VAL A 35 8.85 4.75 -20.07
C VAL A 35 9.71 4.55 -21.31
N GLY A 36 9.13 4.70 -22.49
CA GLY A 36 9.78 4.51 -23.76
C GLY A 36 9.91 3.04 -24.15
N ILE A 37 10.76 2.72 -25.09
CA ILE A 37 10.95 1.34 -25.56
C ILE A 37 11.50 0.49 -24.43
N ILE A 38 10.75 -0.52 -24.00
CA ILE A 38 11.13 -1.45 -22.90
C ILE A 38 11.69 -2.76 -23.44
N LYS A 39 11.29 -3.16 -24.64
CA LYS A 39 11.76 -4.37 -25.30
C LYS A 39 11.69 -4.22 -26.82
N GLU A 40 12.70 -4.73 -27.51
CA GLU A 40 12.72 -4.92 -28.94
C GLU A 40 12.93 -6.42 -29.22
N ASN A 41 12.18 -6.96 -30.17
CA ASN A 41 12.30 -8.35 -30.58
C ASN A 41 12.32 -8.39 -32.12
N ASP A 42 13.52 -8.48 -32.68
CA ASP A 42 13.74 -8.50 -34.13
C ASP A 42 13.29 -9.82 -34.75
N GLU A 43 13.28 -10.94 -34.01
CA GLU A 43 12.86 -12.24 -34.50
C GLU A 43 11.35 -12.28 -34.78
N ASP A 44 10.56 -11.74 -33.87
CA ASP A 44 9.09 -11.68 -33.98
C ASP A 44 8.58 -10.35 -34.54
N GLY A 45 9.46 -9.39 -34.78
CA GLY A 45 9.16 -8.11 -35.44
C GLY A 45 8.27 -7.17 -34.62
N TYR A 46 8.45 -7.10 -33.27
CA TYR A 46 7.69 -6.17 -32.43
C TYR A 46 8.56 -5.34 -31.50
N VAL A 47 8.01 -4.20 -31.10
CA VAL A 47 8.59 -3.29 -30.10
C VAL A 47 7.55 -3.05 -29.00
N GLU A 48 7.94 -3.24 -27.73
CA GLU A 48 7.12 -2.90 -26.57
C GLU A 48 7.48 -1.51 -26.06
N ILE A 49 6.50 -0.60 -26.00
CA ILE A 49 6.69 0.78 -25.56
C ILE A 49 5.81 1.01 -24.32
N ALA A 50 6.45 1.46 -23.24
CA ALA A 50 5.73 1.88 -22.04
C ALA A 50 5.41 3.37 -22.13
N GLU A 51 4.13 3.72 -21.97
CA GLU A 51 3.64 5.09 -21.97
C GLU A 51 2.83 5.39 -20.71
N PRO A 52 2.80 6.67 -20.25
CA PRO A 52 1.92 7.06 -19.15
C PRO A 52 0.45 6.79 -19.50
N VAL A 53 -0.32 6.32 -18.51
CA VAL A 53 -1.76 6.12 -18.69
C VAL A 53 -2.57 7.42 -18.56
N GLY A 54 -1.99 8.46 -17.97
CA GLY A 54 -2.62 9.77 -17.76
C GLY A 54 -2.88 10.09 -16.30
N ILE A 55 -4.13 10.38 -15.94
CA ILE A 55 -4.51 10.74 -14.57
C ILE A 55 -4.91 9.48 -13.80
N ILE A 56 -4.29 9.30 -12.65
CA ILE A 56 -4.56 8.20 -11.71
C ILE A 56 -5.38 8.71 -10.54
N ALA A 57 -6.52 8.08 -10.24
CA ALA A 57 -7.24 8.29 -9.00
C ALA A 57 -6.64 7.39 -7.90
N GLY A 58 -5.98 7.98 -6.91
CA GLY A 58 -5.33 7.30 -5.79
C GLY A 58 -6.20 7.30 -4.55
N VAL A 59 -6.78 6.16 -4.15
CA VAL A 59 -7.55 6.06 -2.89
C VAL A 59 -6.69 5.43 -1.81
N THR A 60 -6.61 6.05 -0.62
CA THR A 60 -5.78 5.60 0.48
C THR A 60 -6.59 5.18 1.71
N PRO A 61 -6.13 4.17 2.47
CA PRO A 61 -6.82 3.69 3.66
C PRO A 61 -6.47 4.53 4.90
N VAL A 62 -7.28 4.40 5.95
CA VAL A 62 -6.98 5.02 7.26
C VAL A 62 -5.87 4.29 8.03
N THR A 63 -5.64 3.01 7.76
CA THR A 63 -4.67 2.17 8.49
C THR A 63 -3.22 2.49 8.14
N ASN A 64 -2.95 2.81 6.88
CA ASN A 64 -1.62 3.09 6.33
C ASN A 64 -1.64 4.35 5.45
N PRO A 65 -2.06 5.51 5.98
CA PRO A 65 -2.33 6.68 5.16
C PRO A 65 -1.06 7.25 4.52
N THR A 66 -0.02 7.48 5.31
CA THR A 66 1.23 8.10 4.85
C THR A 66 2.02 7.19 3.93
N SER A 67 2.28 5.95 4.33
CA SER A 67 3.04 4.98 3.53
C SER A 67 2.36 4.69 2.19
N THR A 68 1.03 4.56 2.16
CA THR A 68 0.29 4.34 0.91
C THR A 68 0.36 5.57 0.00
N THR A 69 0.27 6.78 0.55
CA THR A 69 0.43 8.03 -0.20
C THR A 69 1.83 8.11 -0.81
N MET A 70 2.86 7.84 -0.02
CA MET A 70 4.26 7.87 -0.48
C MET A 70 4.51 6.85 -1.59
N PHE A 71 4.11 5.60 -1.37
CA PHE A 71 4.26 4.53 -2.36
C PHE A 71 3.58 4.88 -3.69
N LYS A 72 2.31 5.28 -3.65
CA LYS A 72 1.56 5.61 -4.87
C LYS A 72 2.13 6.83 -5.59
N SER A 73 2.61 7.83 -4.87
CA SER A 73 3.27 9.00 -5.47
C SER A 73 4.57 8.62 -6.18
N ILE A 74 5.38 7.74 -5.58
CA ILE A 74 6.62 7.27 -6.19
C ILE A 74 6.35 6.49 -7.48
N ILE A 75 5.34 5.60 -7.47
CA ILE A 75 5.01 4.83 -8.68
C ILE A 75 4.46 5.75 -9.77
N ALA A 76 3.57 6.67 -9.42
CA ALA A 76 3.02 7.62 -10.38
C ALA A 76 4.12 8.48 -11.02
N ALA A 77 5.04 9.03 -10.22
CA ALA A 77 6.18 9.80 -10.71
C ALA A 77 7.11 8.95 -11.58
N LYS A 78 7.43 7.72 -11.17
CA LYS A 78 8.28 6.78 -11.92
C LYS A 78 7.72 6.46 -13.30
N THR A 79 6.40 6.37 -13.42
CA THR A 79 5.68 6.07 -14.67
C THR A 79 5.19 7.31 -15.40
N ARG A 80 5.60 8.51 -14.96
CA ARG A 80 5.23 9.83 -15.52
C ARG A 80 3.73 10.08 -15.58
N ASN A 81 2.99 9.57 -14.61
CA ASN A 81 1.57 9.82 -14.46
C ASN A 81 1.29 10.90 -13.43
N VAL A 82 0.18 11.61 -13.60
CA VAL A 82 -0.38 12.49 -12.57
C VAL A 82 -1.23 11.65 -11.63
N ILE A 83 -1.14 11.92 -10.32
CA ILE A 83 -2.00 11.26 -9.34
C ILE A 83 -2.83 12.28 -8.58
N VAL A 84 -4.14 12.01 -8.47
CA VAL A 84 -5.08 12.77 -7.65
C VAL A 84 -5.59 11.86 -6.54
N PHE A 85 -5.33 12.26 -5.29
CA PHE A 85 -5.70 11.45 -4.14
C PHE A 85 -7.09 11.76 -3.61
N GLY A 86 -7.87 10.70 -3.32
CA GLY A 86 -9.00 10.71 -2.42
C GLY A 86 -8.57 10.11 -1.10
N PHE A 87 -8.22 10.94 -0.12
CA PHE A 87 -7.80 10.50 1.19
C PHE A 87 -8.98 10.07 2.07
N HIS A 88 -8.71 9.22 3.06
CA HIS A 88 -9.72 8.90 4.07
C HIS A 88 -9.93 10.13 4.98
N PRO A 89 -11.19 10.55 5.28
CA PRO A 89 -11.45 11.75 6.10
C PRO A 89 -10.72 11.78 7.44
N SER A 90 -10.61 10.63 8.12
CA SER A 90 -9.92 10.51 9.41
C SER A 90 -8.38 10.45 9.30
N ALA A 91 -7.81 10.65 8.12
CA ALA A 91 -6.36 10.63 7.88
C ALA A 91 -5.95 11.70 6.85
N GLN A 92 -6.77 12.74 6.69
CA GLN A 92 -6.56 13.78 5.70
C GLN A 92 -5.27 14.55 5.95
N LYS A 93 -5.04 15.02 7.18
CA LYS A 93 -3.92 15.90 7.53
C LYS A 93 -2.57 15.21 7.31
N CYS A 94 -2.40 14.00 7.82
CA CYS A 94 -1.15 13.26 7.67
C CYS A 94 -0.90 12.83 6.22
N SER A 95 -1.96 12.50 5.47
CA SER A 95 -1.85 12.15 4.05
C SER A 95 -1.48 13.36 3.19
N VAL A 96 -2.11 14.53 3.43
CA VAL A 96 -1.76 15.78 2.76
C VAL A 96 -0.30 16.17 3.06
N ALA A 97 0.15 16.06 4.32
CA ALA A 97 1.54 16.36 4.67
C ALA A 97 2.52 15.45 3.89
N ALA A 98 2.24 14.15 3.80
CA ALA A 98 3.05 13.22 3.02
C ALA A 98 3.03 13.56 1.51
N ALA A 99 1.87 13.84 0.94
CA ALA A 99 1.73 14.22 -0.47
C ALA A 99 2.46 15.53 -0.79
N THR A 100 2.37 16.53 0.10
CA THR A 100 3.04 17.84 -0.05
C THR A 100 4.55 17.66 -0.11
N ILE A 101 5.15 16.91 0.82
CA ILE A 101 6.60 16.67 0.84
C ILE A 101 7.05 16.01 -0.48
N LEU A 102 6.31 15.04 -0.98
CA LEU A 102 6.68 14.35 -2.22
C LEU A 102 6.46 15.22 -3.46
N ARG A 103 5.36 15.98 -3.51
CA ARG A 103 5.11 16.95 -4.59
C ARG A 103 6.22 17.97 -4.65
N ASP A 104 6.56 18.60 -3.52
CA ASP A 104 7.56 19.66 -3.47
C ASP A 104 8.95 19.12 -3.84
N ALA A 105 9.29 17.89 -3.43
CA ALA A 105 10.52 17.22 -3.86
C ALA A 105 10.52 16.92 -5.37
N ALA A 106 9.41 16.46 -5.92
CA ALA A 106 9.26 16.16 -7.35
C ALA A 106 9.35 17.45 -8.19
N VAL A 107 8.68 18.53 -7.78
CA VAL A 107 8.72 19.84 -8.45
C VAL A 107 10.14 20.42 -8.42
N LYS A 108 10.83 20.33 -7.27
CA LYS A 108 12.24 20.72 -7.16
C LYS A 108 13.15 19.94 -8.11
N ALA A 109 12.80 18.70 -8.41
CA ALA A 109 13.51 17.85 -9.38
C ALA A 109 13.07 18.08 -10.84
N GLY A 110 12.15 19.00 -11.11
CA GLY A 110 11.70 19.38 -12.45
C GLY A 110 10.37 18.74 -12.89
N ALA A 111 9.62 18.11 -11.99
CA ALA A 111 8.27 17.67 -12.30
C ALA A 111 7.28 18.84 -12.37
N PRO A 112 6.17 18.74 -13.12
CA PRO A 112 5.11 19.74 -13.11
C PRO A 112 4.50 19.95 -11.71
N GLU A 113 4.08 21.18 -11.39
CA GLU A 113 3.51 21.53 -10.07
C GLU A 113 2.26 20.70 -9.72
N ASN A 114 1.51 20.28 -10.72
CA ASN A 114 0.29 19.49 -10.58
C ASN A 114 0.49 17.97 -10.74
N CYS A 115 1.72 17.47 -10.54
CA CYS A 115 2.01 16.03 -10.67
C CYS A 115 1.38 15.19 -9.55
N ILE A 116 1.19 15.75 -8.35
CA ILE A 116 0.56 15.11 -7.18
C ILE A 116 -0.47 16.06 -6.61
N LEU A 117 -1.73 15.67 -6.66
CA LEU A 117 -2.87 16.47 -6.21
C LEU A 117 -3.74 15.66 -5.24
N TRP A 118 -4.68 16.32 -4.57
CA TRP A 118 -5.65 15.66 -3.69
C TRP A 118 -6.96 16.44 -3.64
N VAL A 119 -8.02 15.73 -3.23
CA VAL A 119 -9.32 16.33 -2.93
C VAL A 119 -9.23 17.03 -1.58
N GLU A 120 -9.51 18.33 -1.55
CA GLU A 120 -9.38 19.16 -0.34
C GLU A 120 -10.40 18.79 0.74
N GLU A 121 -11.66 18.55 0.34
CA GLU A 121 -12.73 18.11 1.23
C GLU A 121 -13.05 16.64 1.01
N PRO A 122 -12.44 15.73 1.81
CA PRO A 122 -12.59 14.31 1.61
C PRO A 122 -13.97 13.82 2.03
N SER A 123 -14.63 13.10 1.14
CA SER A 123 -15.89 12.41 1.41
C SER A 123 -16.05 11.18 0.52
N ILE A 124 -16.98 10.29 0.87
CA ILE A 124 -17.32 9.15 0.02
C ILE A 124 -17.82 9.62 -1.35
N LEU A 125 -18.61 10.70 -1.37
CA LEU A 125 -19.12 11.29 -2.61
C LEU A 125 -17.98 11.86 -3.47
N ALA A 126 -17.10 12.65 -2.88
CA ALA A 126 -15.97 13.23 -3.59
C ALA A 126 -15.02 12.15 -4.15
N THR A 127 -14.78 11.09 -3.39
CA THR A 127 -13.98 9.94 -3.87
C THR A 127 -14.69 9.23 -5.04
N LYS A 128 -16.01 9.05 -4.98
CA LYS A 128 -16.77 8.48 -6.10
C LYS A 128 -16.72 9.37 -7.33
N LEU A 129 -16.88 10.68 -7.17
CA LEU A 129 -16.78 11.64 -8.27
C LEU A 129 -15.39 11.60 -8.91
N LEU A 130 -14.32 11.56 -8.10
CA LEU A 130 -12.97 11.42 -8.59
C LEU A 130 -12.79 10.13 -9.41
N MET A 131 -13.20 8.98 -8.89
CA MET A 131 -13.04 7.69 -9.59
C MET A 131 -13.85 7.64 -10.90
N ASN A 132 -14.99 8.32 -10.98
CA ASN A 132 -15.83 8.36 -12.17
C ASN A 132 -15.52 9.53 -13.13
N HIS A 133 -14.57 10.40 -12.77
CA HIS A 133 -14.25 11.57 -13.60
C HIS A 133 -13.75 11.12 -14.99
N PRO A 134 -14.25 11.69 -16.11
CA PRO A 134 -13.93 11.23 -17.47
C PRO A 134 -12.42 11.19 -17.75
N ASP A 135 -11.66 12.15 -17.24
CA ASP A 135 -10.21 12.27 -17.48
C ASP A 135 -9.36 11.31 -16.63
N VAL A 136 -9.94 10.61 -15.66
CA VAL A 136 -9.23 9.58 -14.90
C VAL A 136 -9.12 8.31 -15.74
N SER A 137 -7.89 7.87 -15.98
CA SER A 137 -7.57 6.71 -16.81
C SER A 137 -7.39 5.43 -16.00
N LEU A 138 -6.95 5.52 -14.75
CA LEU A 138 -6.67 4.38 -13.89
C LEU A 138 -7.05 4.69 -12.44
N ILE A 139 -7.58 3.69 -11.73
CA ILE A 139 -7.89 3.78 -10.31
C ILE A 139 -6.93 2.89 -9.52
N LEU A 140 -6.18 3.47 -8.57
CA LEU A 140 -5.39 2.76 -7.57
C LEU A 140 -6.08 2.82 -6.21
N ALA A 141 -6.95 1.86 -5.93
CA ALA A 141 -7.75 1.85 -4.70
C ALA A 141 -7.14 0.92 -3.64
N THR A 142 -6.81 1.47 -2.47
CA THR A 142 -6.48 0.69 -1.28
C THR A 142 -7.45 1.06 -0.17
N GLY A 143 -8.22 0.09 0.34
CA GLY A 143 -9.24 0.38 1.34
C GLY A 143 -10.07 -0.82 1.70
N GLY A 144 -11.19 -0.59 2.38
CA GLY A 144 -12.14 -1.66 2.73
C GLY A 144 -12.83 -2.26 1.51
N THR A 145 -13.44 -3.45 1.69
CA THR A 145 -14.10 -4.21 0.63
C THR A 145 -15.09 -3.38 -0.19
N GLY A 146 -15.89 -2.51 0.45
CA GLY A 146 -16.85 -1.65 -0.22
C GLY A 146 -16.20 -0.64 -1.17
N MET A 147 -15.08 -0.06 -0.77
CA MET A 147 -14.33 0.88 -1.60
C MET A 147 -13.70 0.19 -2.82
N VAL A 148 -13.09 -0.95 -2.60
CA VAL A 148 -12.47 -1.74 -3.69
C VAL A 148 -13.54 -2.22 -4.68
N LYS A 149 -14.69 -2.70 -4.18
CA LYS A 149 -15.82 -3.06 -5.04
C LYS A 149 -16.34 -1.85 -5.86
N SER A 150 -16.42 -0.69 -5.23
CA SER A 150 -16.82 0.56 -5.92
C SER A 150 -15.81 0.92 -7.02
N ALA A 151 -14.50 0.80 -6.76
CA ALA A 151 -13.47 1.08 -7.74
C ALA A 151 -13.57 0.16 -8.99
N TYR A 152 -13.76 -1.14 -8.78
CA TYR A 152 -13.94 -2.08 -9.90
C TYR A 152 -15.28 -1.88 -10.66
N SER A 153 -16.26 -1.24 -10.03
CA SER A 153 -17.57 -0.97 -10.64
C SER A 153 -17.64 0.36 -11.40
N CYS A 154 -16.56 1.14 -11.47
CA CYS A 154 -16.53 2.42 -12.17
C CYS A 154 -16.41 2.29 -13.70
N GLY A 155 -16.29 1.08 -14.25
CA GLY A 155 -16.12 0.87 -15.70
C GLY A 155 -14.78 1.33 -16.26
N LYS A 156 -13.77 1.51 -15.41
CA LYS A 156 -12.41 1.92 -15.75
C LYS A 156 -11.40 0.88 -15.26
N PRO A 157 -10.19 0.84 -15.84
CA PRO A 157 -9.09 0.07 -15.28
C PRO A 157 -8.87 0.40 -13.81
N ALA A 158 -8.86 -0.63 -12.96
CA ALA A 158 -8.67 -0.44 -11.52
C ALA A 158 -7.76 -1.52 -10.95
N LEU A 159 -6.83 -1.11 -10.09
CA LEU A 159 -6.00 -1.97 -9.25
C LEU A 159 -6.46 -1.76 -7.80
N GLY A 160 -7.25 -2.70 -7.31
CA GLY A 160 -7.85 -2.62 -5.98
C GLY A 160 -7.16 -3.56 -5.00
N VAL A 161 -6.79 -3.02 -3.83
CA VAL A 161 -6.26 -3.79 -2.69
C VAL A 161 -7.20 -3.62 -1.51
N GLY A 162 -7.86 -4.72 -1.16
CA GLY A 162 -8.78 -4.81 -0.03
C GLY A 162 -8.14 -5.47 1.20
N PRO A 163 -8.96 -5.80 2.22
CA PRO A 163 -8.50 -6.61 3.35
C PRO A 163 -8.08 -8.00 2.85
N GLY A 164 -6.87 -8.41 3.21
CA GLY A 164 -6.35 -9.72 2.92
C GLY A 164 -6.78 -10.76 3.97
N ASN A 165 -6.72 -12.03 3.61
CA ASN A 165 -6.70 -13.14 4.55
C ASN A 165 -5.37 -13.87 4.34
N VAL A 166 -4.38 -13.55 5.15
CA VAL A 166 -3.01 -14.04 5.01
C VAL A 166 -2.83 -15.28 5.87
N PRO A 167 -2.70 -16.49 5.30
CA PRO A 167 -2.38 -17.69 6.05
C PRO A 167 -0.87 -17.80 6.29
N CYS A 168 -0.49 -18.21 7.50
CA CYS A 168 0.86 -18.65 7.82
C CYS A 168 0.85 -20.16 8.01
N TYR A 169 1.65 -20.90 7.25
CA TYR A 169 1.79 -22.34 7.41
C TYR A 169 3.06 -22.67 8.19
N ILE A 170 2.93 -23.46 9.25
CA ILE A 170 4.04 -23.97 10.06
C ILE A 170 4.19 -25.45 9.82
N ASP A 171 5.21 -25.81 9.06
CA ASP A 171 5.57 -27.18 8.73
C ASP A 171 6.15 -27.91 9.94
N LYS A 172 6.01 -29.25 9.98
CA LYS A 172 6.53 -30.08 11.06
C LYS A 172 8.06 -30.01 11.24
N THR A 173 8.79 -29.59 10.20
CA THR A 173 10.25 -29.41 10.26
C THR A 173 10.67 -28.04 10.77
N ALA A 174 9.72 -27.14 11.01
CA ALA A 174 10.00 -25.77 11.47
C ALA A 174 10.61 -25.78 12.90
N LYS A 175 11.48 -24.79 13.16
CA LYS A 175 11.92 -24.49 14.53
C LYS A 175 10.79 -23.79 15.29
N LEU A 176 10.01 -24.57 15.99
CA LEU A 176 8.71 -24.16 16.53
C LEU A 176 8.78 -22.88 17.38
N GLN A 177 9.77 -22.77 18.29
CA GLN A 177 9.95 -21.58 19.14
C GLN A 177 10.19 -20.32 18.30
N THR A 178 11.06 -20.39 17.30
CA THR A 178 11.34 -19.26 16.39
C THR A 178 10.09 -18.90 15.60
N SER A 179 9.41 -19.89 15.02
CA SER A 179 8.20 -19.67 14.21
C SER A 179 7.08 -19.00 15.02
N VAL A 180 6.90 -19.38 16.28
CA VAL A 180 5.90 -18.76 17.17
C VAL A 180 6.30 -17.32 17.49
N ASN A 181 7.56 -17.06 17.82
CA ASN A 181 8.04 -15.71 18.12
C ASN A 181 7.86 -14.78 16.90
N ASP A 182 8.31 -15.22 15.72
CA ASP A 182 8.21 -14.46 14.47
C ASP A 182 6.75 -14.15 14.13
N LEU A 183 5.86 -15.14 14.30
CA LEU A 183 4.42 -14.96 14.07
C LEU A 183 3.82 -13.91 15.02
N VAL A 184 4.15 -13.97 16.31
CA VAL A 184 3.63 -13.02 17.30
C VAL A 184 4.17 -11.61 17.03
N MET A 185 5.46 -11.47 16.72
CA MET A 185 6.08 -10.20 16.35
C MET A 185 5.43 -9.62 15.08
N SER A 186 5.26 -10.42 14.04
CA SER A 186 4.62 -10.00 12.79
C SER A 186 3.18 -9.59 13.02
N LYS A 187 2.41 -10.37 13.77
CA LYS A 187 1.00 -10.09 14.05
C LYS A 187 0.79 -8.87 14.93
N SER A 188 1.68 -8.60 15.89
CA SER A 188 1.59 -7.44 16.79
C SER A 188 2.14 -6.14 16.18
N PHE A 189 2.90 -6.23 15.08
CA PHE A 189 3.46 -5.08 14.40
C PHE A 189 2.39 -4.04 14.05
N ASP A 190 2.62 -2.79 14.41
CA ASP A 190 1.69 -1.67 14.26
C ASP A 190 0.27 -1.97 14.80
N ASN A 191 0.17 -2.70 15.90
CA ASN A 191 -1.09 -3.18 16.48
C ASN A 191 -1.94 -3.98 15.47
N GLY A 192 -1.32 -4.72 14.58
CA GLY A 192 -2.01 -5.46 13.52
C GLY A 192 -2.62 -4.58 12.42
N MET A 193 -2.22 -3.30 12.33
CA MET A 193 -2.75 -2.34 11.35
C MET A 193 -2.07 -2.46 9.98
N ILE A 194 -1.77 -3.67 9.55
CA ILE A 194 -1.25 -3.94 8.21
C ILE A 194 -2.08 -5.03 7.54
N CYS A 195 -2.46 -4.83 6.28
CA CYS A 195 -3.25 -5.80 5.52
C CYS A 195 -2.49 -7.11 5.23
N ALA A 196 -1.17 -7.09 5.30
CA ALA A 196 -0.29 -8.27 5.15
C ALA A 196 -0.09 -9.05 6.46
N SER A 197 -0.69 -8.62 7.57
CA SER A 197 -0.63 -9.31 8.86
C SER A 197 -1.39 -10.64 8.80
N GLU A 198 -0.84 -11.68 9.39
CA GLU A 198 -1.41 -13.02 9.39
C GLU A 198 -2.80 -13.02 10.02
N GLN A 199 -3.76 -13.67 9.34
CA GLN A 199 -5.14 -13.80 9.80
C GLN A 199 -5.46 -15.23 10.26
N ALA A 200 -4.74 -16.21 9.72
CA ALA A 200 -4.90 -17.62 10.05
C ALA A 200 -3.54 -18.30 10.16
N VAL A 201 -3.44 -19.28 11.05
CA VAL A 201 -2.25 -20.12 11.17
C VAL A 201 -2.63 -21.55 10.91
N LEU A 202 -2.00 -22.17 9.94
CA LEU A 202 -2.12 -23.57 9.59
C LEU A 202 -0.90 -24.29 10.17
N VAL A 203 -1.12 -25.23 11.06
CA VAL A 203 -0.05 -25.96 11.75
C VAL A 203 -0.17 -27.44 11.41
N ASP A 204 0.97 -28.05 11.10
CA ASP A 204 1.02 -29.51 10.89
C ASP A 204 0.49 -30.23 12.15
N LYS A 205 -0.29 -31.28 11.93
CA LYS A 205 -0.97 -32.03 13.00
C LYS A 205 0.00 -32.52 14.07
N ASP A 206 1.17 -32.99 13.65
CA ASP A 206 2.16 -33.61 14.54
C ASP A 206 2.76 -32.64 15.58
N ILE A 207 2.74 -31.31 15.27
CA ILE A 207 3.29 -30.25 16.15
C ILE A 207 2.22 -29.34 16.74
N SER A 208 0.95 -29.57 16.44
CA SER A 208 -0.14 -28.64 16.77
C SER A 208 -0.30 -28.38 18.28
N VAL A 209 -0.12 -29.41 19.12
CA VAL A 209 -0.21 -29.27 20.58
C VAL A 209 0.93 -28.40 21.12
N SER A 210 2.16 -28.69 20.72
CA SER A 210 3.36 -27.94 21.12
C SER A 210 3.27 -26.49 20.67
N TYR A 211 2.78 -26.23 19.44
CA TYR A 211 2.53 -24.88 18.94
C TYR A 211 1.53 -24.10 19.82
N THR A 212 0.42 -24.72 20.19
CA THR A 212 -0.63 -24.08 20.99
C THR A 212 -0.09 -23.64 22.35
N HIS A 213 0.70 -24.46 23.01
CA HIS A 213 1.32 -24.13 24.29
C HIS A 213 2.32 -22.99 24.19
N LEU A 214 3.23 -23.05 23.21
CA LEU A 214 4.23 -21.99 23.01
C LEU A 214 3.57 -20.65 22.65
N ARG A 215 2.60 -20.64 21.75
CA ARG A 215 1.86 -19.42 21.39
C ARG A 215 1.20 -18.77 22.61
N ALA A 216 0.59 -19.54 23.49
CA ALA A 216 -0.04 -19.00 24.69
C ALA A 216 0.96 -18.34 25.65
N HIS A 217 2.21 -18.85 25.72
CA HIS A 217 3.28 -18.25 26.51
C HIS A 217 3.79 -16.95 25.92
N GLU A 218 4.07 -16.92 24.61
CA GLU A 218 4.60 -15.73 23.93
C GLU A 218 3.59 -14.58 23.89
N THR A 219 2.31 -14.87 23.64
CA THR A 219 1.28 -13.82 23.67
C THR A 219 1.20 -13.10 25.01
N ARG A 220 1.47 -13.78 26.14
CA ARG A 220 1.50 -13.17 27.48
C ARG A 220 2.71 -12.29 27.72
N ARG A 221 3.81 -12.46 26.98
CA ARG A 221 5.04 -11.66 27.11
C ARG A 221 4.97 -10.36 26.31
N HIS A 222 4.11 -10.30 25.30
CA HIS A 222 4.01 -9.19 24.35
C HIS A 222 2.72 -8.36 24.53
N LEU A 223 1.89 -8.67 25.51
CA LEU A 223 0.75 -7.88 25.98
C LEU A 223 1.10 -7.13 27.26
#